data_de10493811ad33c3fd0a3859cab825ed
#
_entry.id   de10493811ad33c3fd0a3859cab825ed
#
_cell.length_a   1.000
_cell.length_b   1.000
_cell.length_c   1.000
_cell.angle_alpha   90.00
_cell.angle_beta   90.00
_cell.angle_gamma   90.00
#
_symmetry.space_group_name_H-M   'P 1'
#
loop_
_entity.id
_entity.type
_entity.pdbx_description
1 polymer ?
#
loop_
_entity_poly.entity_id
_entity_poly.type
_entity_poly.pdbx_seq_one_letter_code
_entity_poly.pdbx_strand_id
1 'polypeptide(L)'
;GALEVINPVDLDACRFGGTLYALPDMKDTSRSAGFSMRKDIVDELGIEVPEMGTYDDMYKILTQVHEAYPDMYPLVPTWAGGGMQETLPTDPLGDNLGILENVYNDTTEVVNYYATESYRKFCEMMYKWNQEGLIMPDATTTTENNLLSGNGFAMFENWKPGKELENYKSTGKEVVFMKVVEPYKYTDVSNGNSFIIPYSSPHPEKAMELWNLMYTDPEVSNLFINGIEGKHWVYTDDSKTFITTPEGVDPNASGYSSVDWAWPNQQITPLWKGAQADLWDELNKFNESGVASPAHGFSWDSNPVLNQVTACNNVVSAYHT
;
A
#
# COMPACT_ATOMS: atom_id res chain seq x y z
N GLY A 1 -15.51 -7.08 -21.85
CA GLY A 1 -15.72 -5.89 -21.04
C GLY A 1 -15.05 -6.00 -19.67
N ALA A 2 -15.31 -5.05 -18.78
CA ALA A 2 -14.67 -5.00 -17.45
C ALA A 2 -14.77 -6.34 -16.68
N LEU A 3 -15.95 -6.98 -16.72
CA LEU A 3 -16.17 -8.26 -16.02
C LEU A 3 -15.35 -9.45 -16.58
N GLU A 4 -14.76 -9.30 -17.75
CA GLU A 4 -13.93 -10.35 -18.38
C GLU A 4 -12.45 -10.21 -18.01
N VAL A 5 -12.03 -9.01 -17.62
CA VAL A 5 -10.63 -8.72 -17.27
C VAL A 5 -10.37 -8.72 -15.76
N ILE A 6 -11.39 -8.44 -14.95
CA ILE A 6 -11.30 -8.47 -13.49
C ILE A 6 -11.32 -9.93 -13.00
N ASN A 7 -10.45 -10.25 -12.05
CA ASN A 7 -10.43 -11.58 -11.43
C ASN A 7 -11.80 -11.87 -10.75
N PRO A 8 -12.44 -13.01 -11.03
CA PRO A 8 -13.75 -13.37 -10.43
C PRO A 8 -13.77 -13.33 -8.90
N VAL A 9 -12.66 -13.68 -8.23
CA VAL A 9 -12.58 -13.64 -6.76
C VAL A 9 -12.65 -12.20 -6.24
N ASP A 10 -12.00 -11.26 -6.94
CA ASP A 10 -12.03 -9.84 -6.58
C ASP A 10 -13.41 -9.22 -6.85
N LEU A 11 -14.09 -9.66 -7.92
CA LEU A 11 -15.51 -9.29 -8.17
C LEU A 11 -16.43 -9.83 -7.08
N ASP A 12 -16.23 -11.05 -6.61
CA ASP A 12 -17.06 -11.65 -5.58
C ASP A 12 -16.91 -10.94 -4.23
N ALA A 13 -15.71 -10.40 -3.92
CA ALA A 13 -15.47 -9.55 -2.76
C ALA A 13 -16.26 -8.23 -2.79
N CYS A 14 -16.71 -7.78 -3.97
CA CYS A 14 -17.56 -6.60 -4.15
C CYS A 14 -19.07 -6.92 -4.15
N ARG A 15 -19.46 -8.17 -3.85
CA ARG A 15 -20.86 -8.57 -3.72
C ARG A 15 -21.34 -8.48 -2.29
N PHE A 16 -22.57 -8.03 -2.16
CA PHE A 16 -23.29 -7.98 -0.89
C PHE A 16 -24.64 -8.67 -1.04
N GLY A 17 -24.88 -9.71 -0.25
CA GLY A 17 -26.09 -10.51 -0.41
C GLY A 17 -26.29 -11.10 -1.83
N GLY A 18 -25.21 -11.40 -2.54
CA GLY A 18 -25.21 -11.91 -3.92
C GLY A 18 -25.31 -10.84 -5.01
N THR A 19 -25.58 -9.59 -4.66
CA THR A 19 -25.65 -8.45 -5.60
C THR A 19 -24.28 -7.77 -5.71
N LEU A 20 -23.82 -7.49 -6.95
CA LEU A 20 -22.60 -6.73 -7.21
C LEU A 20 -22.89 -5.25 -7.03
N TYR A 21 -22.20 -4.60 -6.08
CA TYR A 21 -22.35 -3.17 -5.78
C TYR A 21 -21.20 -2.31 -6.29
N ALA A 22 -20.05 -2.90 -6.54
CA ALA A 22 -18.84 -2.18 -6.94
C ALA A 22 -18.01 -2.98 -7.93
N LEU A 23 -17.07 -2.32 -8.61
CA LEU A 23 -16.00 -2.94 -9.36
C LEU A 23 -14.66 -2.60 -8.68
N PRO A 24 -13.82 -3.60 -8.34
CA PRO A 24 -12.52 -3.37 -7.75
C PRO A 24 -11.52 -2.87 -8.77
N ASP A 25 -10.54 -2.08 -8.37
CA ASP A 25 -9.39 -1.76 -9.20
C ASP A 25 -8.47 -2.98 -9.41
N MET A 26 -7.70 -2.94 -10.50
CA MET A 26 -6.74 -4.01 -10.83
C MET A 26 -5.34 -3.60 -10.35
N LYS A 27 -5.08 -3.84 -9.06
CA LYS A 27 -3.84 -3.51 -8.37
C LYS A 27 -3.22 -4.72 -7.68
N ASP A 28 -2.38 -4.45 -6.67
CA ASP A 28 -1.92 -5.46 -5.73
C ASP A 28 -3.08 -5.98 -4.88
N THR A 29 -3.34 -7.27 -4.98
CA THR A 29 -4.33 -8.02 -4.18
C THR A 29 -3.66 -9.00 -3.21
N SER A 30 -2.34 -8.95 -3.10
CA SER A 30 -1.56 -9.54 -2.02
C SER A 30 -0.88 -8.43 -1.23
N ARG A 31 -0.66 -8.67 0.06
CA ARG A 31 0.07 -7.78 0.94
C ARG A 31 1.36 -8.45 1.39
N SER A 32 2.46 -7.77 1.23
CA SER A 32 3.70 -8.00 1.95
C SER A 32 4.10 -6.69 2.61
N ALA A 33 4.96 -6.72 3.62
CA ALA A 33 5.38 -5.49 4.25
C ALA A 33 6.76 -5.62 4.87
N GLY A 34 7.37 -4.47 5.13
CA GLY A 34 8.70 -4.37 5.70
C GLY A 34 9.19 -2.95 5.74
N PHE A 35 10.47 -2.78 5.60
CA PHE A 35 11.13 -1.51 5.77
C PHE A 35 11.78 -1.06 4.46
N SER A 36 11.37 0.11 3.98
CA SER A 36 12.12 0.87 2.98
C SER A 36 13.20 1.68 3.68
N MET A 37 14.43 1.54 3.24
CA MET A 37 15.61 2.20 3.80
C MET A 37 16.35 2.97 2.72
N ARG A 38 16.88 4.12 3.03
CA ARG A 38 17.71 4.92 2.12
C ARG A 38 18.95 4.16 1.69
N LYS A 39 19.03 3.86 0.37
CA LYS A 39 20.12 3.10 -0.21
C LYS A 39 21.47 3.78 -0.07
N ASP A 40 21.53 5.12 -0.18
CA ASP A 40 22.77 5.88 -0.01
C ASP A 40 23.41 5.66 1.37
N ILE A 41 22.60 5.59 2.43
CA ILE A 41 23.07 5.35 3.80
C ILE A 41 23.44 3.87 4.01
N VAL A 42 22.64 2.95 3.47
CA VAL A 42 22.92 1.51 3.52
C VAL A 42 24.27 1.20 2.87
N ASP A 43 24.52 1.75 1.67
CA ASP A 43 25.77 1.55 0.94
C ASP A 43 26.97 2.18 1.67
N GLU A 44 26.82 3.40 2.20
CA GLU A 44 27.88 4.11 2.90
C GLU A 44 28.33 3.38 4.17
N LEU A 45 27.36 2.83 4.92
CA LEU A 45 27.66 2.09 6.16
C LEU A 45 28.00 0.61 5.93
N GLY A 46 27.89 0.12 4.69
CA GLY A 46 28.12 -1.28 4.34
C GLY A 46 27.14 -2.23 5.04
N ILE A 47 25.87 -1.80 5.18
CA ILE A 47 24.83 -2.61 5.83
C ILE A 47 24.39 -3.72 4.88
N GLU A 48 24.44 -4.96 5.33
CA GLU A 48 23.83 -6.09 4.63
C GLU A 48 22.33 -6.16 4.97
N VAL A 49 21.49 -5.93 3.96
CA VAL A 49 20.03 -5.97 4.10
C VAL A 49 19.51 -7.30 3.56
N PRO A 50 18.97 -8.19 4.39
CA PRO A 50 18.37 -9.43 3.90
C PRO A 50 17.07 -9.14 3.13
N GLU A 51 16.76 -9.95 2.12
CA GLU A 51 15.49 -9.84 1.39
C GLU A 51 14.29 -10.08 2.32
N MET A 52 14.39 -11.13 3.16
CA MET A 52 13.45 -11.42 4.23
C MET A 52 14.19 -11.33 5.56
N GLY A 53 13.79 -10.40 6.41
CA GLY A 53 14.39 -10.14 7.71
C GLY A 53 13.39 -10.21 8.85
N THR A 54 13.83 -9.77 10.00
CA THR A 54 13.04 -9.72 11.23
C THR A 54 13.06 -8.30 11.81
N TYR A 55 12.19 -8.04 12.78
CA TYR A 55 12.26 -6.80 13.56
C TYR A 55 13.58 -6.68 14.35
N ASP A 56 14.19 -7.80 14.76
CA ASP A 56 15.51 -7.79 15.41
C ASP A 56 16.64 -7.38 14.44
N ASP A 57 16.54 -7.76 13.17
CA ASP A 57 17.47 -7.31 12.15
C ASP A 57 17.30 -5.81 11.90
N MET A 58 16.05 -5.34 11.81
CA MET A 58 15.78 -3.91 11.69
C MET A 58 16.30 -3.11 12.89
N TYR A 59 16.12 -3.62 14.11
CA TYR A 59 16.66 -3.00 15.31
C TYR A 59 18.17 -2.77 15.24
N LYS A 60 18.93 -3.77 14.76
CA LYS A 60 20.39 -3.66 14.59
C LYS A 60 20.74 -2.59 13.55
N ILE A 61 20.01 -2.57 12.42
CA ILE A 61 20.22 -1.57 11.36
C ILE A 61 19.93 -0.17 11.89
N LEU A 62 18.77 0.05 12.55
CA LEU A 62 18.42 1.35 13.12
C LEU A 62 19.46 1.83 14.14
N THR A 63 19.94 0.93 15.00
CA THR A 63 20.97 1.24 16.00
C THR A 63 22.28 1.68 15.34
N GLN A 64 22.74 0.94 14.32
CA GLN A 64 23.94 1.28 13.57
C GLN A 64 23.83 2.66 12.89
N VAL A 65 22.66 2.96 12.32
CA VAL A 65 22.40 4.26 11.69
C VAL A 65 22.36 5.38 12.74
N HIS A 66 21.69 5.16 13.87
CA HIS A 66 21.62 6.14 14.96
C HIS A 66 23.00 6.50 15.54
N GLU A 67 23.89 5.50 15.67
CA GLU A 67 25.28 5.71 16.11
C GLU A 67 26.10 6.50 15.08
N ALA A 68 25.91 6.23 13.80
CA ALA A 68 26.67 6.89 12.72
C ALA A 68 26.14 8.30 12.40
N TYR A 69 24.84 8.51 12.51
CA TYR A 69 24.14 9.76 12.18
C TYR A 69 23.20 10.21 13.31
N PRO A 70 23.74 10.77 14.41
CA PRO A 70 22.93 11.13 15.59
C PRO A 70 21.82 12.15 15.32
N ASP A 71 21.94 12.96 14.27
CA ASP A 71 20.96 13.98 13.88
C ASP A 71 19.90 13.44 12.90
N MET A 72 20.01 12.19 12.44
CA MET A 72 19.07 11.54 11.54
C MET A 72 17.99 10.80 12.34
N TYR A 73 16.75 10.83 11.86
CA TYR A 73 15.68 9.99 12.40
C TYR A 73 15.79 8.57 11.81
N PRO A 74 16.19 7.56 12.60
CA PRO A 74 16.37 6.20 12.08
C PRO A 74 15.11 5.61 11.50
N LEU A 75 13.97 5.76 12.21
CA LEU A 75 12.66 5.30 11.76
C LEU A 75 11.66 6.46 11.77
N VAL A 76 11.00 6.69 10.64
CA VAL A 76 9.99 7.75 10.46
C VAL A 76 8.64 7.15 10.07
N PRO A 77 7.52 7.86 10.31
CA PRO A 77 6.21 7.41 9.87
C PRO A 77 6.11 7.43 8.33
N THR A 78 5.26 6.57 7.79
CA THR A 78 5.03 6.44 6.35
C THR A 78 4.34 7.68 5.76
N TRP A 79 3.49 8.33 6.54
CA TRP A 79 2.78 9.57 6.19
C TRP A 79 2.62 10.49 7.41
N ALA A 80 2.32 11.74 7.15
CA ALA A 80 2.12 12.75 8.17
C ALA A 80 1.14 12.30 9.26
N GLY A 81 1.60 12.29 10.52
CA GLY A 81 0.81 11.87 11.66
C GLY A 81 0.39 10.41 11.70
N GLY A 82 0.96 9.56 10.84
CA GLY A 82 0.61 8.15 10.73
C GLY A 82 1.12 7.25 11.86
N GLY A 83 2.04 7.77 12.68
CA GLY A 83 2.69 6.96 13.72
C GLY A 83 3.42 5.74 13.17
N MET A 84 3.69 4.78 14.04
CA MET A 84 4.31 3.50 13.66
C MET A 84 3.22 2.46 13.45
N GLN A 85 3.16 1.89 12.25
CA GLN A 85 2.19 0.86 11.92
C GLN A 85 2.71 -0.52 12.26
N GLU A 86 1.83 -1.33 12.82
CA GLU A 86 2.06 -2.76 12.92
C GLU A 86 1.79 -3.42 11.56
N THR A 87 2.65 -4.37 11.21
CA THR A 87 2.29 -5.35 10.18
C THR A 87 2.59 -6.75 10.70
N LEU A 88 1.56 -7.35 11.20
CA LEU A 88 1.47 -8.79 11.37
C LEU A 88 0.59 -9.34 10.24
N PRO A 89 0.74 -10.61 9.87
CA PRO A 89 -0.10 -11.23 8.86
C PRO A 89 -1.52 -11.51 9.42
N THR A 90 -2.19 -10.45 9.87
CA THR A 90 -3.55 -10.51 10.43
C THR A 90 -4.60 -10.27 9.35
N ASP A 91 -5.81 -10.79 9.57
CA ASP A 91 -6.97 -10.39 8.79
C ASP A 91 -7.85 -9.45 9.63
N PRO A 92 -7.97 -8.16 9.25
CA PRO A 92 -8.68 -7.15 10.03
C PRO A 92 -10.21 -7.30 9.99
N LEU A 93 -10.76 -8.19 9.20
CA LEU A 93 -12.20 -8.44 9.03
C LEU A 93 -13.02 -7.15 8.77
N GLY A 94 -12.39 -6.14 8.17
CA GLY A 94 -12.98 -4.87 7.75
C GLY A 94 -12.89 -3.73 8.75
N ASP A 95 -12.86 -3.95 10.05
CA ASP A 95 -12.86 -2.88 11.06
C ASP A 95 -11.69 -2.90 12.06
N ASN A 96 -10.85 -3.92 11.99
CA ASN A 96 -9.68 -4.10 12.84
C ASN A 96 -9.95 -4.17 14.36
N LEU A 97 -11.19 -4.42 14.76
CA LEU A 97 -11.58 -4.62 16.16
C LEU A 97 -11.51 -6.09 16.52
N GLY A 98 -12.11 -6.94 15.68
CA GLY A 98 -11.96 -8.39 15.70
C GLY A 98 -11.11 -8.83 14.52
N ILE A 99 -10.11 -9.68 14.76
CA ILE A 99 -9.18 -10.11 13.71
C ILE A 99 -9.04 -11.64 13.69
N LEU A 100 -8.57 -12.19 12.57
CA LEU A 100 -7.87 -13.45 12.54
C LEU A 100 -6.38 -13.15 12.76
N GLU A 101 -5.82 -13.65 13.86
CA GLU A 101 -4.50 -13.20 14.33
C GLU A 101 -3.34 -13.60 13.40
N ASN A 102 -3.50 -14.68 12.63
CA ASN A 102 -2.47 -15.12 11.69
C ASN A 102 -3.09 -15.84 10.50
N VAL A 103 -3.05 -15.19 9.33
CA VAL A 103 -3.64 -15.71 8.09
C VAL A 103 -2.96 -16.99 7.57
N TYR A 104 -1.73 -17.28 7.99
CA TYR A 104 -1.04 -18.53 7.61
C TYR A 104 -1.53 -19.73 8.42
N ASN A 105 -2.26 -19.51 9.49
CA ASN A 105 -2.93 -20.54 10.22
C ASN A 105 -4.36 -20.69 9.68
N ASP A 106 -4.78 -21.91 9.45
CA ASP A 106 -6.16 -22.22 9.01
C ASP A 106 -7.12 -22.13 10.20
N THR A 107 -7.27 -20.93 10.77
CA THR A 107 -8.16 -20.64 11.91
C THR A 107 -9.18 -19.58 11.53
N THR A 108 -10.43 -19.78 12.00
CA THR A 108 -11.51 -18.80 11.91
C THR A 108 -11.88 -18.22 13.28
N GLU A 109 -11.03 -18.43 14.29
CA GLU A 109 -11.22 -17.84 15.61
C GLU A 109 -10.99 -16.33 15.56
N VAL A 110 -12.04 -15.58 15.81
CA VAL A 110 -11.98 -14.11 15.88
C VAL A 110 -11.55 -13.69 17.27
N VAL A 111 -10.47 -12.93 17.36
CA VAL A 111 -9.93 -12.42 18.62
C VAL A 111 -9.97 -10.89 18.66
N ASN A 112 -9.98 -10.31 19.85
CA ASN A 112 -9.83 -8.87 20.02
C ASN A 112 -8.38 -8.50 19.73
N TYR A 113 -8.14 -7.74 18.67
CA TYR A 113 -6.81 -7.31 18.22
C TYR A 113 -5.96 -6.72 19.35
N TYR A 114 -6.50 -5.77 20.09
CA TYR A 114 -5.78 -5.02 21.12
C TYR A 114 -5.51 -5.85 22.39
N ALA A 115 -6.11 -7.05 22.51
CA ALA A 115 -5.87 -7.98 23.60
C ALA A 115 -4.90 -9.12 23.23
N THR A 116 -4.40 -9.13 21.98
CA THR A 116 -3.48 -10.18 21.53
C THR A 116 -2.08 -10.00 22.13
N GLU A 117 -1.39 -11.10 22.29
CA GLU A 117 0.02 -11.11 22.72
C GLU A 117 0.94 -10.51 21.65
N SER A 118 0.62 -10.68 20.38
CA SER A 118 1.35 -10.10 19.24
C SER A 118 1.30 -8.58 19.28
N TYR A 119 0.12 -7.99 19.47
CA TYR A 119 -0.03 -6.54 19.60
C TYR A 119 0.71 -5.99 20.84
N ARG A 120 0.63 -6.67 21.97
CA ARG A 120 1.38 -6.28 23.17
C ARG A 120 2.88 -6.24 22.92
N LYS A 121 3.44 -7.28 22.29
CA LYS A 121 4.86 -7.34 21.93
C LYS A 121 5.28 -6.23 20.97
N PHE A 122 4.42 -5.92 20.00
CA PHE A 122 4.66 -4.79 19.10
C PHE A 122 4.74 -3.47 19.87
N CYS A 123 3.80 -3.20 20.76
CA CYS A 123 3.81 -1.98 21.58
C CYS A 123 5.06 -1.90 22.49
N GLU A 124 5.44 -3.01 23.13
CA GLU A 124 6.66 -3.07 23.95
C GLU A 124 7.93 -2.79 23.12
N MET A 125 8.00 -3.34 21.92
CA MET A 125 9.10 -3.11 20.97
C MET A 125 9.15 -1.65 20.53
N MET A 126 8.05 -1.06 20.10
CA MET A 126 7.97 0.33 19.69
C MET A 126 8.32 1.29 20.85
N TYR A 127 7.82 0.98 22.06
CA TYR A 127 8.18 1.73 23.25
C TYR A 127 9.70 1.71 23.51
N LYS A 128 10.31 0.53 23.43
CA LYS A 128 11.78 0.38 23.57
C LYS A 128 12.50 1.21 22.51
N TRP A 129 12.15 1.08 21.24
CA TRP A 129 12.80 1.81 20.16
C TRP A 129 12.66 3.33 20.30
N ASN A 130 11.49 3.79 20.77
CA ASN A 130 11.27 5.21 21.06
C ASN A 130 12.15 5.69 22.22
N GLN A 131 12.29 4.93 23.31
CA GLN A 131 13.15 5.29 24.45
C GLN A 131 14.63 5.35 24.06
N GLU A 132 15.05 4.57 23.08
CA GLU A 132 16.42 4.50 22.57
C GLU A 132 16.69 5.53 21.45
N GLY A 133 15.71 6.39 21.12
CA GLY A 133 15.86 7.44 20.09
C GLY A 133 15.83 6.91 18.65
N LEU A 134 15.37 5.68 18.43
CA LEU A 134 15.32 5.06 17.11
C LEU A 134 14.11 5.50 16.31
N ILE A 135 13.09 6.09 16.95
CA ILE A 135 11.87 6.59 16.30
C ILE A 135 11.87 8.11 16.33
N MET A 136 11.39 8.73 15.26
CA MET A 136 11.17 10.17 15.18
C MET A 136 10.28 10.65 16.34
N PRO A 137 10.71 11.64 17.15
CA PRO A 137 10.01 12.00 18.39
C PRO A 137 8.55 12.46 18.20
N ASP A 138 8.26 13.13 17.09
CA ASP A 138 6.93 13.68 16.75
C ASP A 138 6.23 12.87 15.63
N ALA A 139 6.53 11.58 15.53
CA ALA A 139 6.00 10.69 14.49
C ALA A 139 4.47 10.71 14.39
N THR A 140 3.76 10.83 15.52
CA THR A 140 2.29 10.85 15.57
C THR A 140 1.67 12.24 15.30
N THR A 141 2.46 13.30 15.33
CA THR A 141 1.99 14.68 15.21
C THR A 141 2.60 15.46 14.06
N THR A 142 3.61 14.91 13.41
CA THR A 142 4.24 15.55 12.25
C THR A 142 3.24 15.81 11.12
N THR A 143 3.36 16.93 10.47
CA THR A 143 2.61 17.29 9.25
C THR A 143 3.44 17.09 7.98
N GLU A 144 4.67 16.64 8.12
CA GLU A 144 5.58 16.40 7.00
C GLU A 144 5.33 15.03 6.37
N ASN A 145 5.36 15.02 5.05
CA ASN A 145 5.33 13.80 4.24
C ASN A 145 6.71 13.58 3.57
N ASN A 146 6.90 12.40 3.02
CA ASN A 146 8.12 12.04 2.27
C ASN A 146 9.41 12.24 3.08
N LEU A 147 9.38 11.88 4.36
CA LEU A 147 10.47 12.10 5.31
C LEU A 147 11.81 11.48 4.88
N LEU A 148 11.81 10.44 4.01
CA LEU A 148 13.04 9.90 3.42
C LEU A 148 13.73 10.88 2.46
N SER A 149 13.03 11.89 1.92
CA SER A 149 13.66 12.95 1.13
C SER A 149 14.52 13.90 1.97
N GLY A 150 14.20 13.99 3.26
CA GLY A 150 14.87 14.85 4.26
C GLY A 150 15.79 14.07 5.18
N ASN A 151 15.49 14.12 6.47
CA ASN A 151 16.32 13.58 7.54
C ASN A 151 15.89 12.20 8.04
N GLY A 152 14.96 11.51 7.39
CA GLY A 152 14.54 10.15 7.72
C GLY A 152 15.43 9.12 7.02
N PHE A 153 15.72 8.01 7.70
CA PHE A 153 16.46 6.88 7.13
C PHE A 153 15.54 5.77 6.62
N ALA A 154 14.62 5.31 7.46
CA ALA A 154 13.74 4.19 7.12
C ALA A 154 12.29 4.48 7.47
N MET A 155 11.36 3.84 6.75
CA MET A 155 9.94 3.79 7.08
C MET A 155 9.41 2.37 6.91
N PHE A 156 8.38 2.04 7.68
CA PHE A 156 7.67 0.77 7.54
C PHE A 156 6.50 0.94 6.57
N GLU A 157 6.41 0.09 5.56
CA GLU A 157 5.35 0.18 4.54
C GLU A 157 5.02 -1.16 3.87
N ASN A 158 3.94 -1.18 3.10
CA ASN A 158 3.61 -2.31 2.25
C ASN A 158 4.60 -2.41 1.09
N TRP A 159 4.96 -3.65 0.74
CA TRP A 159 5.79 -3.95 -0.43
C TRP A 159 4.96 -4.61 -1.53
N LYS A 160 5.30 -4.25 -2.75
CA LYS A 160 4.85 -4.89 -4.00
C LYS A 160 5.92 -4.68 -5.08
N PRO A 161 5.91 -5.41 -6.19
CA PRO A 161 6.77 -5.11 -7.33
C PRO A 161 6.64 -3.65 -7.79
N GLY A 162 7.77 -2.98 -8.03
CA GLY A 162 7.84 -1.57 -8.41
C GLY A 162 7.83 -0.56 -7.27
N LYS A 163 7.78 -1.01 -6.01
CA LYS A 163 7.72 -0.14 -4.83
C LYS A 163 8.93 0.78 -4.71
N GLU A 164 10.11 0.31 -5.05
CA GLU A 164 11.35 1.11 -5.01
C GLU A 164 11.27 2.31 -5.97
N LEU A 165 10.67 2.13 -7.15
CA LEU A 165 10.46 3.24 -8.10
C LEU A 165 9.39 4.23 -7.61
N GLU A 166 8.31 3.75 -6.99
CA GLU A 166 7.30 4.61 -6.35
C GLU A 166 7.96 5.50 -5.29
N ASN A 167 8.80 4.92 -4.43
CA ASN A 167 9.54 5.64 -3.40
C ASN A 167 10.54 6.64 -4.01
N TYR A 168 11.26 6.25 -5.04
CA TYR A 168 12.15 7.17 -5.75
C TYR A 168 11.40 8.37 -6.33
N LYS A 169 10.25 8.16 -6.97
CA LYS A 169 9.42 9.24 -7.52
C LYS A 169 8.91 10.20 -6.45
N SER A 170 8.53 9.69 -5.29
CA SER A 170 7.97 10.51 -4.21
C SER A 170 9.03 11.22 -3.37
N THR A 171 10.20 10.61 -3.18
CA THR A 171 11.23 11.10 -2.24
C THR A 171 12.47 11.63 -2.92
N GLY A 172 12.73 11.27 -4.19
CA GLY A 172 14.00 11.51 -4.90
C GLY A 172 15.16 10.68 -4.37
N LYS A 173 14.90 9.68 -3.53
CA LYS A 173 15.91 8.79 -2.92
C LYS A 173 15.72 7.36 -3.38
N GLU A 174 16.81 6.72 -3.81
CA GLU A 174 16.80 5.27 -3.98
C GLU A 174 16.64 4.59 -2.64
N VAL A 175 15.85 3.53 -2.61
CA VAL A 175 15.63 2.72 -1.41
C VAL A 175 16.01 1.26 -1.66
N VAL A 176 16.35 0.58 -0.59
CA VAL A 176 16.40 -0.87 -0.49
C VAL A 176 15.33 -1.34 0.47
N PHE A 177 14.70 -2.46 0.17
CA PHE A 177 13.58 -2.97 0.95
C PHE A 177 13.93 -4.28 1.66
N MET A 178 13.62 -4.37 2.94
CA MET A 178 13.67 -5.60 3.73
C MET A 178 12.24 -6.02 4.09
N LYS A 179 11.77 -7.13 3.53
CA LYS A 179 10.47 -7.70 3.89
C LYS A 179 10.53 -8.33 5.28
N VAL A 180 9.44 -8.27 6.02
CA VAL A 180 9.28 -8.96 7.32
C VAL A 180 8.03 -9.83 7.36
N VAL A 181 7.20 -9.77 6.33
CA VAL A 181 5.96 -10.55 6.18
C VAL A 181 5.91 -11.11 4.76
N GLU A 182 5.70 -12.42 4.64
CA GLU A 182 5.46 -13.09 3.36
C GLU A 182 4.14 -12.61 2.74
N PRO A 183 3.95 -12.75 1.42
CA PRO A 183 2.72 -12.34 0.76
C PRO A 183 1.48 -13.06 1.30
N TYR A 184 0.43 -12.31 1.63
CA TYR A 184 -0.85 -12.82 2.09
C TYR A 184 -2.03 -11.99 1.58
N LYS A 185 -3.25 -12.55 1.65
CA LYS A 185 -4.50 -11.87 1.29
C LYS A 185 -5.42 -11.87 2.49
N TYR A 186 -5.98 -10.73 2.82
CA TYR A 186 -6.93 -10.55 3.91
C TYR A 186 -8.32 -10.22 3.35
N THR A 187 -9.32 -10.13 4.21
CA THR A 187 -10.74 -10.03 3.86
C THR A 187 -11.02 -8.99 2.77
N ASP A 188 -10.57 -7.76 2.93
CA ASP A 188 -10.92 -6.62 2.09
C ASP A 188 -9.78 -6.13 1.18
N VAL A 189 -8.74 -6.95 0.97
CA VAL A 189 -7.63 -6.58 0.09
C VAL A 189 -8.09 -6.36 -1.36
N SER A 190 -9.09 -7.11 -1.79
CA SER A 190 -9.63 -7.06 -3.15
C SER A 190 -10.69 -5.98 -3.36
N ASN A 191 -11.27 -5.40 -2.32
CA ASN A 191 -12.34 -4.39 -2.43
C ASN A 191 -12.04 -3.08 -1.69
N GLY A 192 -10.85 -2.93 -1.14
CA GLY A 192 -10.41 -1.72 -0.41
C GLY A 192 -10.45 -0.45 -1.27
N ASN A 193 -10.23 -0.59 -2.58
CA ASN A 193 -10.49 0.46 -3.57
C ASN A 193 -11.51 -0.07 -4.59
N SER A 194 -12.68 0.53 -4.61
CA SER A 194 -13.77 0.09 -5.49
C SER A 194 -14.54 1.27 -6.05
N PHE A 195 -15.04 1.08 -7.28
CA PHE A 195 -15.84 2.07 -7.97
C PHE A 195 -17.32 1.72 -7.87
N ILE A 196 -18.12 2.69 -7.41
CA ILE A 196 -19.58 2.54 -7.31
C ILE A 196 -20.30 3.55 -8.20
N ILE A 197 -21.48 3.20 -8.71
CA ILE A 197 -22.41 4.14 -9.33
C ILE A 197 -23.51 4.40 -8.30
N PRO A 198 -23.63 5.64 -7.76
CA PRO A 198 -24.65 5.92 -6.77
C PRO A 198 -26.06 5.76 -7.37
N TYR A 199 -27.01 5.28 -6.57
CA TYR A 199 -28.41 5.10 -7.01
C TYR A 199 -29.04 6.40 -7.56
N SER A 200 -28.58 7.55 -7.09
CA SER A 200 -29.02 8.88 -7.55
C SER A 200 -28.43 9.32 -8.89
N SER A 201 -27.56 8.51 -9.52
CA SER A 201 -26.99 8.87 -10.82
C SER A 201 -28.10 8.99 -11.89
N PRO A 202 -28.19 10.11 -12.62
CA PRO A 202 -29.18 10.27 -13.67
C PRO A 202 -28.85 9.47 -14.94
N HIS A 203 -27.61 8.98 -15.08
CA HIS A 203 -27.12 8.28 -16.26
C HIS A 203 -26.20 7.09 -15.88
N PRO A 204 -26.70 6.08 -15.14
CA PRO A 204 -25.87 4.99 -14.64
C PRO A 204 -25.25 4.14 -15.78
N GLU A 205 -25.95 3.97 -16.89
CA GLU A 205 -25.47 3.24 -18.07
C GLU A 205 -24.24 3.96 -18.67
N LYS A 206 -24.27 5.30 -18.76
CA LYS A 206 -23.14 6.08 -19.27
C LYS A 206 -21.93 6.06 -18.33
N ALA A 207 -22.17 6.06 -17.03
CA ALA A 207 -21.11 5.87 -16.05
C ALA A 207 -20.46 4.49 -16.22
N MET A 208 -21.30 3.44 -16.42
CA MET A 208 -20.79 2.09 -16.65
C MET A 208 -20.06 1.93 -17.98
N GLU A 209 -20.50 2.60 -19.06
CA GLU A 209 -19.77 2.65 -20.32
C GLU A 209 -18.37 3.26 -20.14
N LEU A 210 -18.25 4.38 -19.40
CA LEU A 210 -16.95 5.00 -19.11
C LEU A 210 -16.05 4.05 -18.30
N TRP A 211 -16.59 3.43 -17.26
CA TRP A 211 -15.81 2.47 -16.47
C TRP A 211 -15.35 1.28 -17.30
N ASN A 212 -16.23 0.74 -18.13
CA ASN A 212 -15.83 -0.34 -19.02
C ASN A 212 -14.63 0.05 -19.90
N LEU A 213 -14.59 1.28 -20.43
CA LEU A 213 -13.46 1.80 -21.16
C LEU A 213 -12.21 1.92 -20.27
N MET A 214 -12.35 2.41 -19.04
CA MET A 214 -11.21 2.53 -18.11
C MET A 214 -10.61 1.17 -17.70
N TYR A 215 -11.35 0.06 -17.82
CA TYR A 215 -10.83 -1.30 -17.62
C TYR A 215 -10.22 -1.92 -18.87
N THR A 216 -10.65 -1.51 -20.08
CA THR A 216 -10.39 -2.28 -21.31
C THR A 216 -9.73 -1.47 -22.43
N ASP A 217 -9.76 -0.15 -22.37
CA ASP A 217 -9.20 0.73 -23.40
C ASP A 217 -7.91 1.42 -22.88
N PRO A 218 -6.72 1.08 -23.45
CA PRO A 218 -5.46 1.65 -23.03
C PRO A 218 -5.39 3.18 -23.17
N GLU A 219 -6.02 3.78 -24.19
CA GLU A 219 -5.97 5.22 -24.40
C GLU A 219 -6.77 5.96 -23.33
N VAL A 220 -7.98 5.46 -23.02
CA VAL A 220 -8.83 6.03 -21.97
C VAL A 220 -8.16 5.86 -20.60
N SER A 221 -7.69 4.66 -20.27
CA SER A 221 -7.01 4.40 -19.00
C SER A 221 -5.77 5.28 -18.84
N ASN A 222 -4.93 5.37 -19.88
CA ASN A 222 -3.73 6.18 -19.88
C ASN A 222 -4.02 7.68 -19.71
N LEU A 223 -5.12 8.17 -20.30
CA LEU A 223 -5.53 9.57 -20.15
C LEU A 223 -5.83 9.93 -18.68
N PHE A 224 -6.48 9.01 -17.93
CA PHE A 224 -6.78 9.20 -16.51
C PHE A 224 -5.54 8.99 -15.62
N ILE A 225 -4.67 8.05 -15.96
CA ILE A 225 -3.51 7.71 -15.14
C ILE A 225 -2.34 8.67 -15.40
N ASN A 226 -1.99 8.91 -16.64
CA ASN A 226 -0.79 9.67 -17.03
C ASN A 226 -1.11 11.04 -17.64
N GLY A 227 -2.38 11.31 -17.98
CA GLY A 227 -2.79 12.57 -18.61
C GLY A 227 -2.50 12.60 -20.12
N ILE A 228 -2.19 13.78 -20.65
CA ILE A 228 -2.13 14.09 -22.08
C ILE A 228 -0.71 13.89 -22.63
N GLU A 229 -0.57 13.08 -23.68
CA GLU A 229 0.68 12.90 -24.43
C GLU A 229 1.22 14.24 -24.97
N GLY A 230 2.53 14.41 -24.94
CA GLY A 230 3.22 15.62 -25.36
C GLY A 230 3.15 16.78 -24.36
N LYS A 231 2.24 16.71 -23.37
CA LYS A 231 2.11 17.70 -22.31
C LYS A 231 2.58 17.19 -20.95
N HIS A 232 2.13 16.02 -20.54
CA HIS A 232 2.43 15.45 -19.23
C HIS A 232 3.45 14.32 -19.35
N TRP A 233 3.45 13.61 -20.47
CA TRP A 233 4.35 12.51 -20.78
C TRP A 233 4.61 12.38 -22.27
N VAL A 234 5.68 11.68 -22.63
CA VAL A 234 6.02 11.23 -23.99
C VAL A 234 6.56 9.81 -23.94
N TYR A 235 6.45 9.06 -25.02
CA TYR A 235 7.13 7.78 -25.14
C TYR A 235 8.65 7.96 -25.18
N THR A 236 9.39 7.03 -24.59
CA THR A 236 10.86 7.04 -24.63
C THR A 236 11.41 6.64 -25.99
N ASP A 237 10.67 5.79 -26.73
CA ASP A 237 11.02 5.26 -28.04
C ASP A 237 9.78 4.68 -28.75
N ASP A 238 9.99 4.16 -29.97
CA ASP A 238 8.93 3.62 -30.83
C ASP A 238 8.32 2.29 -30.31
N SER A 239 8.91 1.64 -29.30
CA SER A 239 8.32 0.43 -28.70
C SER A 239 7.03 0.72 -27.92
N LYS A 240 6.86 1.98 -27.49
CA LYS A 240 5.72 2.45 -26.68
C LYS A 240 5.55 1.72 -25.34
N THR A 241 6.61 1.07 -24.87
CA THR A 241 6.60 0.37 -23.58
C THR A 241 6.76 1.34 -22.43
N PHE A 242 7.65 2.34 -22.59
CA PHE A 242 7.97 3.28 -21.52
C PHE A 242 7.61 4.71 -21.88
N ILE A 243 7.21 5.45 -20.86
CA ILE A 243 6.96 6.90 -20.93
C ILE A 243 7.90 7.65 -19.97
N THR A 244 8.10 8.91 -20.26
CA THR A 244 8.88 9.84 -19.44
C THR A 244 8.27 11.23 -19.51
N THR A 245 8.65 12.13 -18.60
CA THR A 245 8.31 13.55 -18.70
C THR A 245 8.91 14.16 -19.94
N PRO A 246 8.18 15.01 -20.67
CA PRO A 246 8.71 15.72 -21.84
C PRO A 246 9.93 16.56 -21.50
N GLU A 247 10.85 16.75 -22.46
CA GLU A 247 12.04 17.58 -22.27
C GLU A 247 11.64 19.03 -21.89
N GLY A 248 12.28 19.57 -20.85
CA GLY A 248 12.02 20.91 -20.34
C GLY A 248 10.77 21.07 -19.47
N VAL A 249 10.03 20.00 -19.24
CA VAL A 249 8.89 19.99 -18.31
C VAL A 249 9.36 19.51 -16.93
N ASP A 250 9.12 20.32 -15.89
CA ASP A 250 9.29 19.88 -14.51
C ASP A 250 8.15 18.89 -14.15
N PRO A 251 8.44 17.64 -13.80
CA PRO A 251 7.40 16.68 -13.42
C PRO A 251 6.55 17.15 -12.22
N ASN A 252 7.13 17.93 -11.32
CA ASN A 252 6.41 18.49 -10.17
C ASN A 252 5.53 19.70 -10.51
N ALA A 253 5.75 20.30 -11.69
CA ALA A 253 5.03 21.48 -12.18
C ALA A 253 4.22 21.21 -13.46
N SER A 254 4.08 19.96 -13.89
CA SER A 254 3.32 19.58 -15.09
C SER A 254 1.82 19.91 -14.99
N GLY A 255 1.32 20.12 -13.77
CA GLY A 255 -0.09 20.40 -13.49
C GLY A 255 -0.98 19.13 -13.53
N TYR A 256 -0.39 17.97 -13.65
CA TYR A 256 -1.09 16.68 -13.57
C TYR A 256 -0.31 15.69 -12.69
N SER A 257 -0.99 15.17 -11.71
CA SER A 257 -0.48 14.12 -10.84
C SER A 257 -1.60 13.12 -10.59
N SER A 258 -1.29 11.85 -10.66
CA SER A 258 -2.23 10.77 -10.43
C SER A 258 -1.52 9.63 -9.70
N VAL A 259 -2.30 8.86 -8.98
CA VAL A 259 -1.86 7.62 -8.33
C VAL A 259 -2.37 6.47 -9.19
N ASP A 260 -1.48 5.81 -9.90
CA ASP A 260 -1.81 4.80 -10.93
C ASP A 260 -2.64 3.63 -10.38
N TRP A 261 -2.28 3.11 -9.21
CA TRP A 261 -3.00 2.01 -8.55
C TRP A 261 -4.42 2.38 -8.06
N ALA A 262 -4.80 3.65 -8.04
CA ALA A 262 -6.15 4.08 -7.65
C ALA A 262 -7.13 4.10 -8.82
N TRP A 263 -6.72 3.74 -10.03
CA TRP A 263 -7.56 3.72 -11.22
C TRP A 263 -7.95 2.29 -11.61
N PRO A 264 -9.04 2.10 -12.35
CA PRO A 264 -9.61 0.78 -12.66
C PRO A 264 -8.60 -0.24 -13.18
N ASN A 265 -7.76 0.10 -14.15
CA ASN A 265 -6.77 -0.82 -14.70
C ASN A 265 -5.49 -0.10 -15.10
N GLN A 266 -4.48 -0.15 -14.23
CA GLN A 266 -3.15 0.39 -14.52
C GLN A 266 -2.33 -0.51 -15.46
N GLN A 267 -2.66 -1.80 -15.56
CA GLN A 267 -1.83 -2.80 -16.25
C GLN A 267 -1.88 -2.67 -17.78
N ILE A 268 -2.84 -1.92 -18.32
CA ILE A 268 -2.95 -1.65 -19.76
C ILE A 268 -2.30 -0.33 -20.19
N THR A 269 -1.61 0.35 -19.29
CA THR A 269 -0.93 1.62 -19.55
C THR A 269 0.58 1.44 -19.70
N PRO A 270 1.28 2.34 -20.40
CA PRO A 270 2.73 2.30 -20.50
C PRO A 270 3.39 2.46 -19.12
N LEU A 271 4.54 1.84 -18.98
CA LEU A 271 5.35 1.94 -17.78
C LEU A 271 6.16 3.24 -17.73
N TRP A 272 6.38 3.79 -16.57
CA TRP A 272 7.31 4.90 -16.42
C TRP A 272 8.75 4.42 -16.56
N LYS A 273 9.58 5.24 -17.22
CA LYS A 273 11.04 5.01 -17.32
C LYS A 273 11.65 4.73 -15.94
N GLY A 274 12.39 3.64 -15.86
CA GLY A 274 12.96 3.13 -14.62
C GLY A 274 12.20 1.94 -14.03
N ALA A 275 10.97 1.67 -14.48
CA ALA A 275 10.28 0.44 -14.13
C ALA A 275 10.89 -0.78 -14.86
N GLN A 276 10.69 -1.96 -14.30
CA GLN A 276 11.02 -3.22 -14.98
C GLN A 276 10.01 -3.48 -16.10
N ALA A 277 10.46 -3.99 -17.22
CA ALA A 277 9.60 -4.20 -18.41
C ALA A 277 8.50 -5.25 -18.17
N ASP A 278 8.70 -6.16 -17.24
CA ASP A 278 7.80 -7.22 -16.81
C ASP A 278 7.05 -6.91 -15.51
N LEU A 279 6.98 -5.62 -15.12
CA LEU A 279 6.37 -5.18 -13.85
C LEU A 279 4.96 -5.76 -13.65
N TRP A 280 4.13 -5.77 -14.69
CA TRP A 280 2.75 -6.26 -14.58
C TRP A 280 2.70 -7.79 -14.42
N ASP A 281 3.61 -8.52 -15.07
CA ASP A 281 3.74 -9.96 -14.87
C ASP A 281 4.22 -10.28 -13.46
N GLU A 282 5.19 -9.53 -12.94
CA GLU A 282 5.66 -9.68 -11.56
C GLU A 282 4.57 -9.30 -10.54
N LEU A 283 3.77 -8.26 -10.80
CA LEU A 283 2.63 -7.91 -9.96
C LEU A 283 1.58 -9.03 -9.93
N ASN A 284 1.27 -9.62 -11.07
CA ASN A 284 0.32 -10.74 -11.14
C ASN A 284 0.85 -11.97 -10.42
N LYS A 285 2.14 -12.33 -10.58
CA LYS A 285 2.78 -13.39 -9.79
C LYS A 285 2.75 -13.11 -8.30
N PHE A 286 3.02 -11.88 -7.89
CA PHE A 286 2.91 -11.45 -6.50
C PHE A 286 1.48 -11.63 -5.97
N ASN A 287 0.47 -11.22 -6.75
CA ASN A 287 -0.93 -11.42 -6.42
C ASN A 287 -1.29 -12.91 -6.27
N GLU A 288 -0.75 -13.77 -7.11
CA GLU A 288 -0.97 -15.22 -7.04
C GLU A 288 -0.26 -15.88 -5.84
N SER A 289 0.89 -15.34 -5.42
CA SER A 289 1.72 -15.93 -4.36
C SER A 289 1.14 -15.77 -2.95
N GLY A 290 0.24 -14.82 -2.74
CA GLY A 290 -0.29 -14.52 -1.40
C GLY A 290 -1.16 -15.64 -0.85
N VAL A 291 -0.85 -16.08 0.38
CA VAL A 291 -1.68 -17.02 1.12
C VAL A 291 -3.00 -16.35 1.49
N ALA A 292 -4.11 -16.90 1.03
CA ALA A 292 -5.42 -16.36 1.32
C ALA A 292 -5.86 -16.65 2.76
N SER A 293 -6.34 -15.61 3.45
CA SER A 293 -7.05 -15.77 4.73
C SER A 293 -8.27 -16.67 4.55
N PRO A 294 -8.65 -17.47 5.55
CA PRO A 294 -9.91 -18.20 5.54
C PRO A 294 -11.15 -17.30 5.35
N ALA A 295 -11.01 -16.01 5.66
CA ALA A 295 -12.08 -15.01 5.49
C ALA A 295 -11.91 -14.15 4.23
N HIS A 296 -10.96 -14.45 3.32
CA HIS A 296 -10.75 -13.67 2.11
C HIS A 296 -12.05 -13.57 1.28
N GLY A 297 -12.44 -12.34 0.95
CA GLY A 297 -13.70 -12.05 0.25
C GLY A 297 -14.96 -12.09 1.14
N PHE A 298 -14.82 -12.28 2.45
CA PHE A 298 -15.94 -12.16 3.40
C PHE A 298 -16.40 -10.71 3.48
N SER A 299 -17.70 -10.52 3.53
CA SER A 299 -18.32 -9.22 3.80
C SER A 299 -19.51 -9.38 4.74
N TRP A 300 -19.75 -8.41 5.60
CA TRP A 300 -20.85 -8.43 6.53
C TRP A 300 -21.53 -7.07 6.67
N ASP A 301 -22.83 -7.07 7.04
CA ASP A 301 -23.57 -5.86 7.32
C ASP A 301 -23.37 -5.44 8.79
N SER A 302 -22.61 -4.38 9.02
CA SER A 302 -22.35 -3.83 10.35
C SER A 302 -23.51 -2.97 10.90
N ASN A 303 -24.53 -2.61 10.08
CA ASN A 303 -25.63 -1.75 10.49
C ASN A 303 -26.31 -2.20 11.81
N PRO A 304 -26.60 -3.51 12.04
CA PRO A 304 -27.23 -3.96 13.27
C PRO A 304 -26.41 -3.68 14.55
N VAL A 305 -25.09 -3.48 14.41
CA VAL A 305 -24.15 -3.27 15.54
C VAL A 305 -23.33 -1.98 15.37
N LEU A 306 -23.77 -1.07 14.51
CA LEU A 306 -23.02 0.14 14.17
C LEU A 306 -22.68 1.02 15.40
N ASN A 307 -23.60 1.11 16.36
CA ASN A 307 -23.36 1.88 17.59
C ASN A 307 -22.25 1.25 18.45
N GLN A 308 -22.18 -0.07 18.50
CA GLN A 308 -21.15 -0.79 19.23
C GLN A 308 -19.79 -0.64 18.53
N VAL A 309 -19.74 -0.81 17.21
CA VAL A 309 -18.55 -0.58 16.40
C VAL A 309 -18.03 0.85 16.60
N THR A 310 -18.92 1.84 16.50
CA THR A 310 -18.56 3.25 16.72
C THR A 310 -18.03 3.51 18.14
N ALA A 311 -18.63 2.90 19.16
CA ALA A 311 -18.17 3.05 20.54
C ALA A 311 -16.77 2.46 20.74
N CYS A 312 -16.49 1.28 20.17
CA CYS A 312 -15.17 0.65 20.21
C CYS A 312 -14.13 1.52 19.47
N ASN A 313 -14.45 1.99 18.26
CA ASN A 313 -13.55 2.85 17.49
C ASN A 313 -13.23 4.17 18.19
N ASN A 314 -14.18 4.75 18.92
CA ASN A 314 -13.93 5.95 19.73
C ASN A 314 -12.92 5.68 20.86
N VAL A 315 -12.99 4.49 21.48
CA VAL A 315 -11.99 4.09 22.50
C VAL A 315 -10.62 3.92 21.83
N VAL A 316 -10.53 3.18 20.74
CA VAL A 316 -9.27 2.98 20.00
C VAL A 316 -8.65 4.31 19.61
N SER A 317 -9.43 5.21 19.00
CA SER A 317 -8.96 6.53 18.57
C SER A 317 -8.42 7.38 19.71
N ALA A 318 -8.97 7.24 20.93
CA ALA A 318 -8.50 7.98 22.10
C ALA A 318 -7.12 7.56 22.61
N TYR A 319 -6.65 6.37 22.20
CA TYR A 319 -5.36 5.81 22.60
C TYR A 319 -4.36 5.68 21.43
N HIS A 320 -4.74 6.13 20.25
CA HIS A 320 -3.91 5.99 19.03
C HIS A 320 -2.84 7.10 18.88
N THR A 321 -2.74 8.01 19.82
CA THR A 321 -1.81 9.17 19.80
C THR A 321 -0.59 8.95 20.66
#